data_a207dd7c06844f2c8b932e5a04bfdfe4
#
_entry.id   a207dd7c06844f2c8b932e5a04bfdfe4
#
_cell.length_a   1.000
_cell.length_b   1.000
_cell.length_c   1.000
_cell.angle_alpha   90.00
_cell.angle_beta   90.00
_cell.angle_gamma   90.00
#
_symmetry.space_group_name_H-M   'P 1'
#
loop_
_entity.id
_entity.type
_entity.pdbx_description
1 polymer ?
#
loop_
_entity_poly.entity_id
_entity_poly.type
_entity_poly.pdbx_seq_one_letter_code
_entity_poly.pdbx_strand_id
1 'polypeptide(L)'
;ESLIEAYREMLPDATETELAIELGTDFTFKIPAIRLAEDRVARGADTWVYQFDWESRNAHLKATHALEIPFAFNMLMATGVDAFIGKGELPQAVADEMHGVWTSFIQGDEPSWPKYDLEKRTVQHFDNNSSVVENGELPRLNAWEGIR
;
A
#
# COMPACT_ATOMS: atom_id res chain seq x y z
N GLU A 1 -12.56 1.15 23.77
CA GLU A 1 -12.04 -0.06 23.08
C GLU A 1 -10.53 0.12 22.89
N SER A 2 -9.75 -0.93 23.17
CA SER A 2 -8.30 -0.81 22.96
C SER A 2 -7.97 -0.99 21.48
N LEU A 3 -6.87 -0.38 21.01
CA LEU A 3 -6.39 -0.53 19.64
C LEU A 3 -6.24 -2.02 19.24
N ILE A 4 -5.74 -2.85 20.14
CA ILE A 4 -5.56 -4.29 19.91
C ILE A 4 -6.90 -5.00 19.72
N GLU A 5 -7.95 -4.64 20.46
CA GLU A 5 -9.29 -5.21 20.28
C GLU A 5 -9.86 -4.87 18.91
N ALA A 6 -9.75 -3.60 18.49
CA ALA A 6 -10.16 -3.19 17.17
C ALA A 6 -9.46 -4.00 16.05
N TYR A 7 -8.16 -4.28 16.19
CA TYR A 7 -7.44 -5.11 15.20
C TYR A 7 -7.85 -6.58 15.23
N ARG A 8 -8.16 -7.14 16.40
CA ARG A 8 -8.71 -8.50 16.49
C ARG A 8 -10.08 -8.62 15.83
N GLU A 9 -10.89 -7.58 15.90
CA GLU A 9 -12.18 -7.55 15.20
C GLU A 9 -12.04 -7.44 13.68
N MET A 10 -11.10 -6.59 13.22
CA MET A 10 -10.81 -6.44 11.77
C MET A 10 -10.15 -7.68 11.17
N LEU A 11 -9.36 -8.41 11.94
CA LEU A 11 -8.52 -9.53 11.50
C LEU A 11 -8.75 -10.77 12.39
N PRO A 12 -9.95 -11.36 12.40
CA PRO A 12 -10.33 -12.40 13.37
C PRO A 12 -9.54 -13.70 13.25
N ASP A 13 -8.96 -13.96 12.07
CA ASP A 13 -8.17 -15.17 11.80
C ASP A 13 -6.66 -14.95 11.98
N ALA A 14 -6.22 -13.73 12.29
CA ALA A 14 -4.80 -13.43 12.43
C ALA A 14 -4.23 -13.97 13.75
N THR A 15 -3.03 -14.52 13.67
CA THR A 15 -2.24 -14.88 14.85
C THR A 15 -1.77 -13.62 15.61
N GLU A 16 -1.38 -13.78 16.88
CA GLU A 16 -0.81 -12.67 17.67
C GLU A 16 0.43 -12.04 17.00
N THR A 17 1.22 -12.84 16.28
CA THR A 17 2.38 -12.35 15.55
C THR A 17 1.95 -11.51 14.34
N GLU A 18 0.95 -11.96 13.59
CA GLU A 18 0.41 -11.20 12.45
C GLU A 18 -0.24 -9.89 12.91
N LEU A 19 -1.01 -9.91 14.01
CA LEU A 19 -1.57 -8.70 14.60
C LEU A 19 -0.46 -7.71 15.01
N ALA A 20 0.63 -8.18 15.60
CA ALA A 20 1.76 -7.33 15.98
C ALA A 20 2.46 -6.73 14.74
N ILE A 21 2.59 -7.50 13.65
CA ILE A 21 3.15 -7.03 12.38
C ILE A 21 2.25 -5.97 11.76
N GLU A 22 0.93 -6.21 11.68
CA GLU A 22 -0.04 -5.26 11.14
C GLU A 22 -0.05 -3.95 11.92
N LEU A 23 -0.12 -4.02 13.26
CA LEU A 23 -0.04 -2.85 14.12
C LEU A 23 1.26 -2.06 13.93
N GLY A 24 2.40 -2.77 13.83
CA GLY A 24 3.70 -2.16 13.58
C GLY A 24 3.79 -1.49 12.20
N THR A 25 3.23 -2.12 11.18
CA THR A 25 3.15 -1.59 9.80
C THR A 25 2.30 -0.33 9.77
N ASP A 26 1.11 -0.37 10.38
CA ASP A 26 0.20 0.77 10.41
C ASP A 26 0.80 1.93 11.21
N PHE A 27 1.40 1.66 12.36
CA PHE A 27 2.08 2.68 13.16
C PHE A 27 3.24 3.35 12.40
N THR A 28 4.05 2.57 11.68
CA THR A 28 5.29 3.05 11.09
C THR A 28 5.08 3.67 9.72
N PHE A 29 4.18 3.12 8.91
CA PHE A 29 4.06 3.47 7.49
C PHE A 29 2.66 3.90 7.09
N LYS A 30 1.64 3.03 7.23
CA LYS A 30 0.34 3.23 6.61
C LYS A 30 -0.40 4.44 7.19
N ILE A 31 -0.57 4.51 8.50
CA ILE A 31 -1.29 5.61 9.16
C ILE A 31 -0.59 6.96 8.96
N PRO A 32 0.76 7.07 9.10
CA PRO A 32 1.47 8.30 8.76
C PRO A 32 1.30 8.72 7.30
N ALA A 33 1.33 7.78 6.35
CA ALA A 33 1.15 8.08 4.93
C ALA A 33 -0.26 8.60 4.62
N ILE A 34 -1.30 7.98 5.18
CA ILE A 34 -2.68 8.42 4.99
C ILE A 34 -2.89 9.81 5.65
N ARG A 35 -2.43 10.02 6.87
CA ARG A 35 -2.51 11.34 7.54
C ARG A 35 -1.80 12.43 6.73
N LEU A 36 -0.65 12.12 6.13
CA LEU A 36 0.02 13.04 5.22
C LEU A 36 -0.83 13.35 3.99
N ALA A 37 -1.47 12.35 3.39
CA ALA A 37 -2.37 12.54 2.25
C ALA A 37 -3.55 13.43 2.64
N GLU A 38 -4.19 13.18 3.78
CA GLU A 38 -5.31 13.98 4.30
C GLU A 38 -4.89 15.44 4.58
N ASP A 39 -3.72 15.66 5.20
CA ASP A 39 -3.19 17.02 5.45
C ASP A 39 -2.90 17.77 4.13
N ARG A 40 -2.37 17.09 3.13
CA ARG A 40 -2.14 17.67 1.80
C ARG A 40 -3.45 18.09 1.13
N VAL A 41 -4.45 17.22 1.14
CA VAL A 41 -5.79 17.50 0.59
C VAL A 41 -6.44 18.66 1.33
N ALA A 42 -6.38 18.68 2.66
CA ALA A 42 -6.92 19.78 3.47
C ALA A 42 -6.27 21.14 3.16
N ARG A 43 -5.05 21.14 2.64
CA ARG A 43 -4.34 22.34 2.16
C ARG A 43 -4.57 22.64 0.66
N GLY A 44 -5.45 21.90 -0.01
CA GLY A 44 -5.80 22.09 -1.41
C GLY A 44 -4.76 21.53 -2.41
N ALA A 45 -3.88 20.62 -1.96
CA ALA A 45 -2.90 19.99 -2.83
C ALA A 45 -3.47 18.74 -3.50
N ASP A 46 -3.31 18.63 -4.81
CA ASP A 46 -3.61 17.41 -5.55
C ASP A 46 -2.78 16.24 -4.99
N THR A 47 -3.45 15.15 -4.71
CA THR A 47 -2.85 14.00 -4.03
C THR A 47 -3.42 12.71 -4.60
N TRP A 48 -2.57 11.74 -4.86
CA TRP A 48 -2.94 10.38 -5.24
C TRP A 48 -2.31 9.43 -4.26
N VAL A 49 -3.05 8.38 -3.88
CA VAL A 49 -2.60 7.36 -2.93
C VAL A 49 -2.66 6.01 -3.62
N TYR A 50 -1.65 5.21 -3.39
CA TYR A 50 -1.63 3.81 -3.80
C TYR A 50 -1.18 2.91 -2.66
N GLN A 51 -1.57 1.65 -2.75
CA GLN A 51 -1.13 0.53 -1.93
C GLN A 51 -0.53 -0.52 -2.85
N PHE A 52 0.63 -1.06 -2.49
CA PHE A 52 1.22 -2.19 -3.20
C PHE A 52 0.86 -3.48 -2.45
N ASP A 53 0.05 -4.32 -3.08
CA ASP A 53 -0.51 -5.53 -2.46
C ASP A 53 0.07 -6.82 -3.02
N TRP A 54 0.86 -6.74 -4.10
CA TRP A 54 1.47 -7.93 -4.67
C TRP A 54 2.36 -8.62 -3.63
N GLU A 55 2.07 -9.90 -3.34
CA GLU A 55 2.80 -10.67 -2.35
C GLU A 55 3.98 -11.42 -2.96
N SER A 56 5.10 -11.38 -2.27
CA SER A 56 6.25 -12.24 -2.58
C SER A 56 5.86 -13.72 -2.56
N ARG A 57 6.41 -14.49 -3.50
CA ARG A 57 6.32 -15.95 -3.47
C ARG A 57 7.15 -16.59 -2.35
N ASN A 58 8.01 -15.82 -1.70
CA ASN A 58 8.60 -16.18 -0.43
C ASN A 58 7.56 -15.91 0.67
N ALA A 59 6.87 -16.95 1.11
CA ALA A 59 5.71 -16.89 1.98
C ALA A 59 5.91 -16.10 3.29
N HIS A 60 7.15 -15.95 3.74
CA HIS A 60 7.45 -15.19 4.97
C HIS A 60 7.49 -13.67 4.75
N LEU A 61 7.55 -13.22 3.48
CA LEU A 61 7.69 -11.79 3.16
C LEU A 61 6.36 -11.11 2.90
N LYS A 62 5.37 -11.81 2.31
CA LYS A 62 4.11 -11.20 1.84
C LYS A 62 4.39 -9.93 1.01
N ALA A 63 3.55 -8.90 1.14
CA ALA A 63 3.78 -7.57 0.55
C ALA A 63 4.68 -6.72 1.47
N THR A 64 5.90 -7.20 1.72
CA THR A 64 6.83 -6.58 2.67
C THR A 64 7.32 -5.21 2.23
N HIS A 65 7.74 -4.40 3.18
CA HIS A 65 8.37 -3.10 2.93
C HIS A 65 9.49 -3.18 1.90
N ALA A 66 9.52 -2.22 0.98
CA ALA A 66 10.48 -2.10 -0.12
C ALA A 66 10.34 -3.15 -1.25
N LEU A 67 9.35 -4.06 -1.19
CA LEU A 67 9.12 -5.02 -2.27
C LEU A 67 8.67 -4.33 -3.57
N GLU A 68 8.00 -3.18 -3.48
CA GLU A 68 7.54 -2.40 -4.64
C GLU A 68 8.68 -1.74 -5.44
N ILE A 69 9.86 -1.56 -4.85
CA ILE A 69 10.98 -0.85 -5.49
C ILE A 69 11.37 -1.46 -6.84
N PRO A 70 11.64 -2.77 -6.97
CA PRO A 70 11.98 -3.36 -8.26
C PRO A 70 10.83 -3.26 -9.29
N PHE A 71 9.59 -3.13 -8.87
CA PHE A 71 8.43 -2.90 -9.74
C PHE A 71 8.38 -1.44 -10.22
N ALA A 72 8.48 -0.48 -9.31
CA ALA A 72 8.48 0.94 -9.65
C ALA A 72 9.62 1.32 -10.62
N PHE A 73 10.77 0.68 -10.48
CA PHE A 73 11.91 0.88 -11.39
C PHE A 73 11.97 -0.10 -12.57
N ASN A 74 11.03 -1.03 -12.68
CA ASN A 74 10.99 -2.10 -13.70
C ASN A 74 12.30 -2.90 -13.77
N MET A 75 12.83 -3.28 -12.61
CA MET A 75 14.14 -3.93 -12.43
C MET A 75 14.02 -5.32 -11.82
N LEU A 76 13.02 -6.11 -12.22
CA LEU A 76 12.73 -7.43 -11.64
C LEU A 76 13.88 -8.45 -11.80
N MET A 77 14.77 -8.22 -12.78
CA MET A 77 15.93 -9.08 -13.04
C MET A 77 17.22 -8.58 -12.40
N ALA A 78 17.18 -7.52 -11.60
CA ALA A 78 18.38 -7.02 -10.93
C ALA A 78 18.89 -8.03 -9.87
N THR A 79 20.20 -8.02 -9.65
CA THR A 79 20.85 -8.93 -8.71
C THR A 79 20.24 -8.81 -7.32
N GLY A 80 19.81 -9.94 -6.74
CA GLY A 80 19.21 -10.02 -5.40
C GLY A 80 17.70 -9.79 -5.34
N VAL A 81 17.07 -9.31 -6.41
CA VAL A 81 15.61 -9.12 -6.47
C VAL A 81 14.88 -10.47 -6.39
N ASP A 82 15.45 -11.52 -6.91
CA ASP A 82 14.92 -12.89 -6.83
C ASP A 82 14.71 -13.37 -5.38
N ALA A 83 15.52 -12.91 -4.45
CA ALA A 83 15.33 -13.20 -3.02
C ALA A 83 14.09 -12.49 -2.45
N PHE A 84 13.72 -11.33 -3.01
CA PHE A 84 12.55 -10.56 -2.63
C PHE A 84 11.27 -11.09 -3.28
N ILE A 85 11.26 -11.23 -4.59
CA ILE A 85 10.05 -11.65 -5.33
C ILE A 85 9.78 -13.17 -5.23
N GLY A 86 10.80 -13.96 -4.88
CA GLY A 86 10.72 -15.42 -4.87
C GLY A 86 10.83 -16.04 -6.26
N LYS A 87 11.01 -17.38 -6.32
CA LYS A 87 11.18 -18.13 -7.57
C LYS A 87 9.87 -18.27 -8.33
N GLY A 88 9.92 -18.19 -9.65
CA GLY A 88 8.78 -18.39 -10.54
C GLY A 88 8.78 -17.42 -11.70
N GLU A 89 7.67 -17.33 -12.42
CA GLU A 89 7.47 -16.38 -13.49
C GLU A 89 7.54 -14.95 -12.96
N LEU A 90 8.22 -14.06 -13.68
CA LEU A 90 8.31 -12.66 -13.27
C LEU A 90 6.93 -11.99 -13.33
N PRO A 91 6.54 -11.22 -12.31
CA PRO A 91 5.29 -10.45 -12.32
C PRO A 91 5.43 -9.20 -13.20
N GLN A 92 5.80 -9.39 -14.47
CA GLN A 92 6.17 -8.30 -15.37
C GLN A 92 5.02 -7.34 -15.62
N ALA A 93 3.79 -7.85 -15.71
CA ALA A 93 2.63 -6.99 -15.95
C ALA A 93 2.42 -5.97 -14.82
N VAL A 94 2.61 -6.38 -13.56
CA VAL A 94 2.51 -5.48 -12.40
C VAL A 94 3.63 -4.43 -12.42
N ALA A 95 4.85 -4.87 -12.78
CA ALA A 95 5.98 -3.95 -12.89
C ALA A 95 5.79 -2.94 -14.04
N ASP A 96 5.30 -3.37 -15.18
CA ASP A 96 5.04 -2.49 -16.33
C ASP A 96 3.95 -1.45 -15.99
N GLU A 97 2.89 -1.88 -15.32
CA GLU A 97 1.82 -0.98 -14.87
C GLU A 97 2.35 0.05 -13.87
N MET A 98 2.99 -0.39 -12.79
CA MET A 98 3.49 0.50 -11.75
C MET A 98 4.56 1.46 -12.27
N HIS A 99 5.53 0.95 -13.03
CA HIS A 99 6.58 1.77 -13.65
C HIS A 99 5.99 2.81 -14.62
N GLY A 100 5.01 2.40 -15.43
CA GLY A 100 4.32 3.28 -16.36
C GLY A 100 3.64 4.45 -15.64
N VAL A 101 2.89 4.17 -14.58
CA VAL A 101 2.24 5.18 -13.74
C VAL A 101 3.26 6.13 -13.11
N TRP A 102 4.33 5.61 -12.51
CA TRP A 102 5.37 6.44 -11.91
C TRP A 102 6.06 7.34 -12.93
N THR A 103 6.37 6.79 -14.10
CA THR A 103 7.03 7.54 -15.18
C THR A 103 6.13 8.66 -15.71
N SER A 104 4.86 8.38 -15.99
CA SER A 104 3.87 9.38 -16.40
C SER A 104 3.70 10.48 -15.38
N PHE A 105 3.56 10.12 -14.10
CA PHE A 105 3.42 11.10 -13.02
C PHE A 105 4.64 12.03 -12.90
N ILE A 106 5.85 11.50 -13.01
CA ILE A 106 7.09 12.30 -13.02
C ILE A 106 7.14 13.26 -14.23
N GLN A 107 6.54 12.87 -15.35
CA GLN A 107 6.45 13.71 -16.57
C GLN A 107 5.35 14.78 -16.47
N GLY A 108 4.53 14.76 -15.43
CA GLY A 108 3.50 15.74 -15.15
C GLY A 108 2.09 15.32 -15.53
N ASP A 109 1.89 14.07 -15.92
CA ASP A 109 0.56 13.53 -16.17
C ASP A 109 -0.15 13.17 -14.86
N GLU A 110 -1.47 13.23 -14.83
CA GLU A 110 -2.26 12.73 -13.73
C GLU A 110 -2.37 11.21 -13.80
N PRO A 111 -2.29 10.48 -12.66
CA PRO A 111 -2.58 9.05 -12.62
C PRO A 111 -3.99 8.71 -13.12
N SER A 112 -4.19 7.48 -13.57
CA SER A 112 -5.45 7.03 -14.16
C SER A 112 -6.60 6.84 -13.16
N TRP A 113 -6.32 6.85 -11.85
CA TRP A 113 -7.34 6.77 -10.80
C TRP A 113 -7.64 8.16 -10.22
N PRO A 114 -8.81 8.33 -9.55
CA PRO A 114 -9.21 9.61 -8.98
C PRO A 114 -8.23 10.15 -7.94
N LYS A 115 -8.15 11.47 -7.82
CA LYS A 115 -7.45 12.14 -6.72
C LYS A 115 -8.02 11.67 -5.39
N TYR A 116 -7.16 11.54 -4.41
CA TYR A 116 -7.56 11.27 -3.04
C TYR A 116 -8.33 12.46 -2.47
N ASP A 117 -9.46 12.19 -1.85
CA ASP A 117 -10.27 13.16 -1.13
C ASP A 117 -10.72 12.63 0.23
N LEU A 118 -11.27 13.48 1.08
CA LEU A 118 -11.67 13.10 2.45
C LEU A 118 -13.03 12.37 2.52
N GLU A 119 -13.79 12.33 1.42
CA GLU A 119 -15.09 11.65 1.34
C GLU A 119 -14.92 10.19 0.92
N LYS A 120 -14.22 9.98 -0.18
CA LYS A 120 -14.05 8.65 -0.78
C LYS A 120 -12.76 7.95 -0.39
N ARG A 121 -11.72 8.72 -0.04
CA ARG A 121 -10.39 8.16 0.31
C ARG A 121 -9.92 7.12 -0.69
N THR A 122 -9.96 7.49 -1.96
CA THR A 122 -9.66 6.60 -3.08
C THR A 122 -8.21 6.17 -3.08
N VAL A 123 -7.95 4.87 -3.11
CA VAL A 123 -6.62 4.26 -3.14
C VAL A 123 -6.53 3.31 -4.34
N GLN A 124 -5.46 3.44 -5.14
CA GLN A 124 -5.10 2.45 -6.15
C GLN A 124 -4.36 1.29 -5.48
N HIS A 125 -4.82 0.07 -5.71
CA HIS A 125 -4.16 -1.15 -5.27
C HIS A 125 -3.42 -1.78 -6.45
N PHE A 126 -2.09 -1.96 -6.33
CA PHE A 126 -1.28 -2.65 -7.31
C PHE A 126 -1.10 -4.11 -6.94
N ASP A 127 -1.62 -4.99 -7.78
CA ASP A 127 -1.52 -6.44 -7.66
C ASP A 127 -1.66 -7.07 -9.04
N ASN A 128 -1.68 -8.41 -9.15
CA ASN A 128 -1.97 -9.14 -10.39
C ASN A 128 -3.30 -8.70 -11.05
N ASN A 129 -4.25 -8.24 -10.26
CA ASN A 129 -5.50 -7.64 -10.68
C ASN A 129 -5.67 -6.30 -9.96
N SER A 130 -4.95 -5.29 -10.42
CA SER A 130 -5.00 -3.95 -9.84
C SER A 130 -6.42 -3.40 -9.79
N SER A 131 -6.76 -2.68 -8.73
CA SER A 131 -8.10 -2.14 -8.50
C SER A 131 -8.08 -0.82 -7.76
N VAL A 132 -9.18 -0.09 -7.85
CA VAL A 132 -9.40 1.15 -7.09
C VAL A 132 -10.37 0.85 -5.96
N VAL A 133 -10.01 1.22 -4.73
CA VAL A 133 -10.82 0.99 -3.53
C VAL A 133 -11.16 2.34 -2.90
N GLU A 134 -12.43 2.52 -2.52
CA GLU A 134 -12.91 3.69 -1.79
C GLU A 134 -13.14 3.33 -0.31
N ASN A 135 -12.67 4.18 0.61
CA ASN A 135 -12.85 4.02 2.07
C ASN A 135 -12.33 2.70 2.68
N GLY A 136 -11.49 1.94 1.97
CA GLY A 136 -10.97 0.65 2.46
C GLY A 136 -10.20 0.75 3.77
N GLU A 137 -9.50 1.84 4.00
CA GLU A 137 -8.69 2.05 5.20
C GLU A 137 -9.44 2.76 6.36
N LEU A 138 -10.71 3.08 6.17
CA LEU A 138 -11.50 3.82 7.17
C LEU A 138 -11.60 3.11 8.53
N PRO A 139 -11.79 1.79 8.62
CA PRO A 139 -11.79 1.08 9.91
C PRO A 139 -10.46 1.25 10.67
N ARG A 140 -9.33 1.18 9.95
CA ARG A 140 -7.99 1.38 10.54
C ARG A 140 -7.83 2.81 11.04
N LEU A 141 -8.15 3.79 10.21
CA LEU A 141 -8.09 5.21 10.58
C LEU A 141 -8.90 5.52 11.84
N ASN A 142 -10.11 4.98 11.95
CA ASN A 142 -10.97 5.13 13.13
C ASN A 142 -10.32 4.53 14.37
N ALA A 143 -9.69 3.34 14.24
CA ALA A 143 -9.01 2.69 15.37
C ALA A 143 -7.80 3.52 15.87
N TRP A 144 -7.17 4.29 14.99
CA TRP A 144 -6.02 5.15 15.30
C TRP A 144 -6.42 6.60 15.65
N GLU A 145 -7.71 6.91 15.74
CA GLU A 145 -8.16 8.27 16.10
C GLU A 145 -7.66 8.64 17.51
N GLY A 146 -7.05 9.82 17.64
CA GLY A 146 -6.47 10.29 18.90
C GLY A 146 -5.15 9.63 19.32
N ILE A 147 -4.66 8.66 18.57
CA ILE A 147 -3.36 8.02 18.80
C ILE A 147 -2.30 8.65 17.86
N ARG A 148 -1.15 8.99 18.43
CA ARG A 148 -0.03 9.60 17.70
C ARG A 148 1.00 8.56 17.29
#